data_8df09d750f1b4417ec4f3278c7608126
#
_entry.id   8df09d750f1b4417ec4f3278c7608126
#
_cell.length_a   1.000
_cell.length_b   1.000
_cell.length_c   1.000
_cell.angle_alpha   90.00
_cell.angle_beta   90.00
_cell.angle_gamma   90.00
#
_symmetry.space_group_name_H-M   'P 1'
#
loop_
_entity.id
_entity.type
_entity.pdbx_description
1 polymer ?
#
loop_
_entity_poly.entity_id
_entity_poly.type
_entity_poly.pdbx_seq_one_letter_code
_entity_poly.pdbx_strand_id
1 'polypeptide(L)'
;EILMGDGVLGKKLENNARIEVSYLTTAGPESNGVRTFVFSGVLENPNGVTPSNITTSITSTVASAGGEEIESTQKIKYTAPKAYGTQERAVTAQDYEAIVRKVYPATSDIIIFGGEDQDPPEYGKVFIVLKPTDASYLTSLTKNQIIADLKKYVIASIEPELVDPSILFVELTSKIYYNGGITNQTTGQIRDKVISSVQSYIDTSDTE
;
A
#
# COMPACT_ATOMS: atom_id res chain seq x y z
N GLU A 1 -5.72 -0.80 20.68
CA GLU A 1 -6.24 -0.33 21.97
C GLU A 1 -7.49 0.51 21.73
N ILE A 2 -8.59 0.22 22.44
CA ILE A 2 -9.83 0.98 22.36
C ILE A 2 -9.92 1.86 23.61
N LEU A 3 -9.86 3.18 23.43
CA LEU A 3 -10.02 4.15 24.50
C LEU A 3 -11.44 4.68 24.51
N MET A 4 -12.04 4.68 25.69
CA MET A 4 -13.37 5.23 25.92
C MET A 4 -13.29 6.59 26.59
N GLY A 5 -14.27 7.45 26.36
CA GLY A 5 -14.34 8.76 26.97
C GLY A 5 -14.49 8.70 28.49
N ASP A 6 -13.97 9.70 29.18
CA ASP A 6 -14.04 9.87 30.64
C ASP A 6 -15.28 10.65 31.11
N GLY A 7 -16.06 11.16 30.17
CA GLY A 7 -17.22 12.03 30.41
C GLY A 7 -16.93 13.52 30.30
N VAL A 8 -15.65 13.91 30.13
CA VAL A 8 -15.20 15.28 29.84
C VAL A 8 -14.77 15.36 28.38
N LEU A 9 -13.91 14.45 27.96
CA LEU A 9 -13.48 14.27 26.56
C LEU A 9 -14.06 12.97 26.01
N GLY A 10 -15.30 13.07 25.50
CA GLY A 10 -16.03 11.94 24.96
C GLY A 10 -17.01 11.30 25.96
N LYS A 11 -17.89 10.44 25.43
CA LYS A 11 -18.93 9.78 26.22
C LYS A 11 -18.33 8.71 27.12
N LYS A 12 -18.56 8.82 28.44
CA LYS A 12 -18.25 7.77 29.40
C LYS A 12 -19.24 6.62 29.26
N LEU A 13 -18.73 5.40 29.37
CA LEU A 13 -19.59 4.21 29.39
C LEU A 13 -20.33 4.12 30.73
N GLU A 14 -21.58 3.68 30.67
CA GLU A 14 -22.39 3.36 31.85
C GLU A 14 -22.00 2.00 32.43
N ASN A 15 -22.31 1.77 33.70
CA ASN A 15 -22.11 0.45 34.33
C ASN A 15 -22.90 -0.63 33.55
N ASN A 16 -22.22 -1.74 33.28
CA ASN A 16 -22.74 -2.86 32.48
C ASN A 16 -23.04 -2.53 31.00
N ALA A 17 -22.49 -1.49 30.44
CA ALA A 17 -22.58 -1.23 29.02
C ALA A 17 -22.00 -2.40 28.22
N ARG A 18 -22.77 -2.94 27.27
CA ARG A 18 -22.28 -3.95 26.32
C ARG A 18 -21.51 -3.26 25.20
N ILE A 19 -20.28 -3.72 25.00
CA ILE A 19 -19.45 -3.27 23.89
C ILE A 19 -19.36 -4.45 22.92
N GLU A 20 -19.76 -4.20 21.67
CA GLU A 20 -19.62 -5.14 20.57
C GLU A 20 -18.62 -4.59 19.57
N VAL A 21 -17.57 -5.36 19.28
CA VAL A 21 -16.50 -4.96 18.37
C VAL A 21 -16.45 -5.97 17.23
N SER A 22 -16.72 -5.51 16.02
CA SER A 22 -16.54 -6.31 14.80
C SER A 22 -15.23 -5.92 14.15
N TYR A 23 -14.42 -6.90 13.81
CA TYR A 23 -13.16 -6.68 13.13
C TYR A 23 -12.90 -7.76 12.09
N LEU A 24 -12.10 -7.43 11.09
CA LEU A 24 -11.66 -8.35 10.05
C LEU A 24 -10.28 -8.87 10.39
N THR A 25 -10.08 -10.16 10.24
CA THR A 25 -8.76 -10.79 10.27
C THR A 25 -8.34 -11.16 8.85
N THR A 26 -7.12 -10.86 8.49
CA THR A 26 -6.56 -11.17 7.17
C THR A 26 -5.25 -11.91 7.32
N ALA A 27 -4.84 -12.63 6.27
CA ALA A 27 -3.54 -13.30 6.23
C ALA A 27 -2.39 -12.36 5.82
N GLY A 28 -2.66 -11.05 5.70
CA GLY A 28 -1.65 -10.08 5.28
C GLY A 28 -1.11 -10.36 3.87
N PRO A 29 0.22 -10.22 3.66
CA PRO A 29 0.84 -10.41 2.34
C PRO A 29 0.81 -11.86 1.86
N GLU A 30 0.63 -12.84 2.74
CA GLU A 30 0.61 -14.27 2.37
C GLU A 30 -0.49 -14.61 1.36
N SER A 31 -1.55 -13.82 1.32
CA SER A 31 -2.67 -13.98 0.38
C SER A 31 -2.42 -13.34 -0.99
N ASN A 32 -1.30 -12.66 -1.20
CA ASN A 32 -0.98 -12.07 -2.49
C ASN A 32 -0.57 -13.14 -3.51
N GLY A 33 -0.93 -12.92 -4.76
CA GLY A 33 -0.56 -13.80 -5.88
C GLY A 33 -1.49 -15.01 -6.06
N VAL A 34 -2.52 -15.19 -5.26
CA VAL A 34 -3.47 -16.29 -5.40
C VAL A 34 -4.32 -16.09 -6.65
N ARG A 35 -4.44 -17.13 -7.48
CA ARG A 35 -5.22 -17.13 -8.73
C ARG A 35 -6.35 -18.12 -8.75
N THR A 36 -6.34 -19.11 -7.85
CA THR A 36 -7.34 -20.17 -7.81
C THR A 36 -8.17 -20.04 -6.55
N PHE A 37 -9.48 -20.00 -6.72
CA PHE A 37 -10.44 -19.88 -5.63
C PHE A 37 -11.42 -21.03 -5.70
N VAL A 38 -11.79 -21.58 -4.54
CA VAL A 38 -12.80 -22.62 -4.40
C VAL A 38 -13.94 -22.07 -3.53
N PHE A 39 -15.16 -22.20 -4.00
CA PHE A 39 -16.33 -21.85 -3.21
C PHE A 39 -16.66 -23.01 -2.27
N SER A 40 -16.61 -22.79 -0.97
CA SER A 40 -16.93 -23.79 0.06
C SER A 40 -18.21 -23.48 0.84
N GLY A 41 -18.96 -22.46 0.42
CA GLY A 41 -20.21 -22.04 1.07
C GLY A 41 -21.45 -22.77 0.55
N VAL A 42 -22.59 -22.47 1.16
CA VAL A 42 -23.92 -22.89 0.70
C VAL A 42 -24.56 -21.69 0.01
N LEU A 43 -25.09 -21.89 -1.20
CA LEU A 43 -25.89 -20.89 -1.89
C LEU A 43 -27.35 -21.07 -1.52
N GLU A 44 -27.95 -20.03 -0.98
CA GLU A 44 -29.40 -20.00 -0.68
C GLU A 44 -30.05 -18.89 -1.51
N ASN A 45 -31.27 -19.15 -1.96
CA ASN A 45 -32.05 -18.08 -2.57
C ASN A 45 -32.61 -17.13 -1.48
N PRO A 46 -33.20 -15.98 -1.83
CA PRO A 46 -33.75 -15.03 -0.84
C PRO A 46 -34.83 -15.64 0.09
N ASN A 47 -35.37 -16.81 -0.26
CA ASN A 47 -36.37 -17.54 0.56
C ASN A 47 -35.73 -18.63 1.44
N GLY A 48 -34.41 -18.70 1.54
CA GLY A 48 -33.67 -19.67 2.36
C GLY A 48 -33.64 -21.09 1.78
N VAL A 49 -33.94 -21.28 0.49
CA VAL A 49 -33.92 -22.60 -0.15
C VAL A 49 -32.58 -22.77 -0.91
N THR A 50 -31.88 -23.86 -0.65
CA THR A 50 -30.68 -24.25 -1.38
C THR A 50 -31.07 -24.90 -2.70
N PRO A 51 -30.70 -24.33 -3.86
CA PRO A 51 -30.98 -24.94 -5.16
C PRO A 51 -30.13 -26.20 -5.36
N SER A 52 -30.75 -27.30 -5.77
CA SER A 52 -30.10 -28.62 -5.89
C SER A 52 -29.20 -28.83 -7.10
N ASN A 53 -29.13 -27.88 -8.06
CA ASN A 53 -28.43 -28.03 -9.33
C ASN A 53 -27.55 -26.83 -9.70
N ILE A 54 -26.95 -26.16 -8.72
CA ILE A 54 -25.99 -25.07 -9.02
C ILE A 54 -24.57 -25.60 -8.93
N THR A 55 -23.84 -25.52 -10.04
CA THR A 55 -22.39 -25.70 -10.09
C THR A 55 -21.76 -24.32 -10.06
N THR A 56 -20.96 -24.03 -9.04
CA THR A 56 -20.19 -22.79 -8.96
C THR A 56 -18.82 -23.00 -9.54
N SER A 57 -18.43 -22.13 -10.47
CA SER A 57 -17.05 -22.03 -10.94
C SER A 57 -16.57 -20.59 -10.71
N ILE A 58 -15.39 -20.43 -10.10
CA ILE A 58 -14.78 -19.13 -9.91
C ILE A 58 -13.59 -19.06 -10.86
N THR A 59 -13.66 -18.12 -11.80
CA THR A 59 -12.55 -17.83 -12.72
C THR A 59 -11.98 -16.47 -12.35
N SER A 60 -10.73 -16.44 -11.95
CA SER A 60 -10.01 -15.20 -11.68
C SER A 60 -9.01 -14.95 -12.81
N THR A 61 -9.11 -13.79 -13.44
CA THR A 61 -8.16 -13.33 -14.48
C THR A 61 -6.95 -12.62 -13.89
N VAL A 62 -7.07 -12.14 -12.65
CA VAL A 62 -6.04 -11.37 -11.95
C VAL A 62 -5.71 -12.05 -10.62
N ALA A 63 -4.43 -12.10 -10.29
CA ALA A 63 -4.00 -12.57 -8.97
C ALA A 63 -4.46 -11.61 -7.86
N SER A 64 -4.69 -12.16 -6.67
CA SER A 64 -4.97 -11.34 -5.49
C SER A 64 -3.77 -10.42 -5.18
N ALA A 65 -4.04 -9.19 -4.77
CA ALA A 65 -3.03 -8.21 -4.40
C ALA A 65 -3.58 -7.28 -3.31
N GLY A 66 -2.71 -6.48 -2.69
CA GLY A 66 -3.08 -5.47 -1.69
C GLY A 66 -3.04 -5.98 -0.25
N GLY A 67 -2.55 -7.21 -0.02
CA GLY A 67 -2.21 -7.66 1.32
C GLY A 67 -0.89 -7.04 1.78
N GLU A 68 -0.84 -6.56 3.02
CA GLU A 68 0.31 -5.88 3.62
C GLU A 68 0.52 -6.40 5.05
N GLU A 69 1.74 -6.27 5.56
CA GLU A 69 2.05 -6.52 6.96
C GLU A 69 1.33 -5.52 7.88
N ILE A 70 1.18 -5.91 9.14
CA ILE A 70 0.60 -5.03 10.16
C ILE A 70 1.47 -3.78 10.27
N GLU A 71 0.85 -2.61 10.19
CA GLU A 71 1.55 -1.33 10.30
C GLU A 71 2.33 -1.23 11.62
N SER A 72 3.60 -0.81 11.51
CA SER A 72 4.41 -0.52 12.69
C SER A 72 3.84 0.66 13.49
N THR A 73 4.08 0.69 14.80
CA THR A 73 3.65 1.80 15.65
C THR A 73 4.21 3.15 15.18
N GLN A 74 5.40 3.15 14.59
CA GLN A 74 6.01 4.37 14.04
C GLN A 74 5.26 4.83 12.79
N LYS A 75 4.93 3.91 11.87
CA LYS A 75 4.12 4.21 10.68
C LYS A 75 2.75 4.75 11.08
N ILE A 76 2.08 4.14 12.07
CA ILE A 76 0.79 4.62 12.59
C ILE A 76 0.91 6.03 13.17
N LYS A 77 1.94 6.32 13.98
CA LYS A 77 2.16 7.66 14.54
C LYS A 77 2.36 8.73 13.48
N TYR A 78 2.98 8.37 12.36
CA TYR A 78 3.20 9.28 11.24
C TYR A 78 1.95 9.46 10.37
N THR A 79 1.22 8.38 10.07
CA THR A 79 0.09 8.41 9.13
C THR A 79 -1.23 8.83 9.78
N ALA A 80 -1.48 8.46 11.05
CA ALA A 80 -2.77 8.74 11.69
C ALA A 80 -3.12 10.24 11.79
N PRO A 81 -2.20 11.17 12.16
CA PRO A 81 -2.50 12.60 12.17
C PRO A 81 -2.83 13.14 10.77
N LYS A 82 -2.12 12.66 9.75
CA LYS A 82 -2.36 13.03 8.34
C LYS A 82 -3.74 12.55 7.89
N ALA A 83 -4.06 11.26 8.12
CA ALA A 83 -5.36 10.71 7.79
C ALA A 83 -6.52 11.41 8.51
N TYR A 84 -6.34 11.79 9.78
CA TYR A 84 -7.32 12.59 10.51
C TYR A 84 -7.47 14.00 9.93
N GLY A 85 -6.35 14.62 9.53
CA GLY A 85 -6.34 15.97 8.93
C GLY A 85 -7.10 16.06 7.61
N THR A 86 -7.14 14.99 6.81
CA THR A 86 -7.83 14.97 5.51
C THR A 86 -9.36 15.14 5.64
N GLN A 87 -9.94 14.80 6.80
CA GLN A 87 -11.40 14.77 7.00
C GLN A 87 -12.14 14.03 5.88
N GLU A 88 -11.52 12.96 5.38
CA GLU A 88 -12.00 12.15 4.24
C GLU A 88 -12.17 12.92 2.92
N ARG A 89 -11.40 13.98 2.72
CA ARG A 89 -11.41 14.79 1.49
C ARG A 89 -9.99 14.99 0.98
N ALA A 90 -9.77 14.73 -0.31
CA ALA A 90 -8.51 14.97 -0.99
C ALA A 90 -8.53 16.39 -1.58
N VAL A 91 -7.76 17.29 -1.01
CA VAL A 91 -7.64 18.70 -1.44
C VAL A 91 -6.18 19.03 -1.74
N THR A 92 -5.27 18.68 -0.83
CA THR A 92 -3.83 18.91 -0.97
C THR A 92 -3.11 17.65 -1.41
N ALA A 93 -1.89 17.76 -1.91
CA ALA A 93 -1.05 16.61 -2.26
C ALA A 93 -0.88 15.64 -1.06
N GLN A 94 -0.76 16.18 0.16
CA GLN A 94 -0.66 15.37 1.37
C GLN A 94 -1.95 14.61 1.70
N ASP A 95 -3.11 15.21 1.44
CA ASP A 95 -4.41 14.53 1.60
C ASP A 95 -4.53 13.37 0.62
N TYR A 96 -4.18 13.61 -0.65
CA TYR A 96 -4.14 12.56 -1.66
C TYR A 96 -3.20 11.43 -1.26
N GLU A 97 -2.00 11.71 -0.76
CA GLU A 97 -1.06 10.70 -0.28
C GLU A 97 -1.70 9.84 0.84
N ALA A 98 -2.28 10.48 1.86
CA ALA A 98 -2.91 9.79 2.97
C ALA A 98 -4.09 8.91 2.52
N ILE A 99 -4.91 9.40 1.60
CA ILE A 99 -6.07 8.68 1.09
C ILE A 99 -5.64 7.54 0.15
N VAL A 100 -4.64 7.76 -0.71
CA VAL A 100 -4.11 6.70 -1.58
C VAL A 100 -3.55 5.55 -0.75
N ARG A 101 -2.79 5.83 0.31
CA ARG A 101 -2.29 4.80 1.23
C ARG A 101 -3.43 4.06 1.96
N LYS A 102 -4.55 4.74 2.26
CA LYS A 102 -5.76 4.13 2.83
C LYS A 102 -6.45 3.20 1.83
N VAL A 103 -6.55 3.62 0.56
CA VAL A 103 -7.22 2.86 -0.52
C VAL A 103 -6.37 1.69 -1.00
N TYR A 104 -5.06 1.90 -1.12
CA TYR A 104 -4.09 0.90 -1.56
C TYR A 104 -2.88 0.86 -0.62
N PRO A 105 -2.94 0.09 0.47
CA PRO A 105 -1.89 0.03 1.50
C PRO A 105 -0.55 -0.50 1.00
N ALA A 106 -0.56 -1.44 0.02
CA ALA A 106 0.64 -2.05 -0.56
C ALA A 106 1.42 -1.08 -1.47
N THR A 107 1.69 0.12 -0.94
CA THR A 107 2.38 1.19 -1.64
C THR A 107 3.73 1.47 -0.98
N SER A 108 4.81 1.34 -1.74
CA SER A 108 6.15 1.74 -1.33
C SER A 108 6.26 3.27 -1.37
N ASP A 109 6.13 3.86 -2.55
CA ASP A 109 6.32 5.28 -2.76
C ASP A 109 5.16 5.92 -3.52
N ILE A 110 4.88 7.18 -3.18
CA ILE A 110 3.85 7.99 -3.84
C ILE A 110 4.41 9.37 -4.13
N ILE A 111 4.20 9.84 -5.35
CA ILE A 111 4.44 11.23 -5.74
C ILE A 111 3.14 11.79 -6.29
N ILE A 112 2.75 12.98 -5.82
CA ILE A 112 1.52 13.63 -6.23
C ILE A 112 1.84 15.06 -6.63
N PHE A 113 1.35 15.45 -7.81
CA PHE A 113 1.50 16.80 -8.33
C PHE A 113 0.27 17.21 -9.13
N GLY A 114 0.06 18.52 -9.22
CA GLY A 114 -1.05 19.08 -9.98
C GLY A 114 -0.80 19.04 -11.47
N GLY A 115 -1.87 19.08 -12.26
CA GLY A 115 -1.76 19.14 -13.71
C GLY A 115 -1.14 20.45 -14.23
N GLU A 116 -1.06 21.49 -13.41
CA GLU A 116 -0.33 22.72 -13.69
C GLU A 116 1.18 22.52 -13.84
N ASP A 117 1.74 21.47 -13.22
CA ASP A 117 3.17 21.14 -13.28
C ASP A 117 3.54 20.30 -14.53
N GLN A 118 2.55 19.92 -15.35
CA GLN A 118 2.77 19.22 -16.61
C GLN A 118 3.22 20.16 -17.74
N ASP A 119 3.91 19.61 -18.71
CA ASP A 119 4.24 20.32 -19.95
C ASP A 119 3.70 19.54 -21.17
N PRO A 120 2.62 19.97 -21.83
CA PRO A 120 1.80 21.16 -21.55
C PRO A 120 0.93 21.03 -20.29
N PRO A 121 0.55 22.15 -19.59
CA PRO A 121 -0.27 22.12 -18.40
C PRO A 121 -1.66 21.53 -18.64
N GLU A 122 -2.10 20.62 -17.75
CA GLU A 122 -3.41 19.98 -17.77
C GLU A 122 -4.22 20.36 -16.52
N TYR A 123 -4.90 21.51 -16.55
CA TYR A 123 -5.68 22.01 -15.42
C TYR A 123 -6.88 21.12 -15.09
N GLY A 124 -7.20 21.02 -13.80
CA GLY A 124 -8.31 20.20 -13.29
C GLY A 124 -7.94 18.72 -13.11
N LYS A 125 -6.69 18.36 -13.31
CA LYS A 125 -6.17 17.01 -13.05
C LYS A 125 -5.19 17.01 -11.89
N VAL A 126 -5.14 15.87 -11.21
CA VAL A 126 -4.08 15.53 -10.24
C VAL A 126 -3.43 14.24 -10.68
N PHE A 127 -2.12 14.27 -10.88
CA PHE A 127 -1.33 13.13 -11.26
C PHE A 127 -0.78 12.44 -10.02
N ILE A 128 -0.97 11.13 -9.98
CA ILE A 128 -0.55 10.27 -8.88
C ILE A 128 0.40 9.22 -9.46
N VAL A 129 1.67 9.32 -9.10
CA VAL A 129 2.67 8.30 -9.41
C VAL A 129 2.77 7.38 -8.21
N LEU A 130 2.47 6.10 -8.40
CA LEU A 130 2.43 5.11 -7.33
C LEU A 130 3.32 3.93 -7.69
N LYS A 131 4.25 3.60 -6.78
CA LYS A 131 5.08 2.40 -6.85
C LYS A 131 4.54 1.38 -5.84
N PRO A 132 4.07 0.20 -6.28
CA PRO A 132 3.67 -0.86 -5.38
C PRO A 132 4.88 -1.52 -4.69
N THR A 133 4.67 -2.12 -3.51
CA THR A 133 5.72 -2.78 -2.72
C THR A 133 6.31 -3.98 -3.45
N ASP A 134 5.46 -4.79 -4.08
CA ASP A 134 5.85 -6.10 -4.64
C ASP A 134 6.03 -6.09 -6.17
N ALA A 135 5.89 -4.94 -6.82
CA ALA A 135 5.99 -4.82 -8.27
C ALA A 135 6.57 -3.48 -8.71
N SER A 136 7.03 -3.40 -9.96
CA SER A 136 7.49 -2.13 -10.54
C SER A 136 6.35 -1.26 -11.04
N TYR A 137 5.24 -1.86 -11.47
CA TYR A 137 4.10 -1.17 -12.06
C TYR A 137 2.77 -1.78 -11.62
N LEU A 138 1.72 -0.96 -11.62
CA LEU A 138 0.36 -1.41 -11.40
C LEU A 138 -0.27 -1.92 -12.70
N THR A 139 -1.12 -2.94 -12.60
CA THR A 139 -1.95 -3.36 -13.73
C THR A 139 -3.03 -2.32 -14.03
N SER A 140 -3.48 -2.23 -15.27
CA SER A 140 -4.56 -1.30 -15.66
C SER A 140 -5.85 -1.52 -14.86
N LEU A 141 -6.15 -2.79 -14.51
CA LEU A 141 -7.30 -3.11 -13.68
C LEU A 141 -7.17 -2.54 -12.27
N THR A 142 -6.00 -2.72 -11.64
CA THR A 142 -5.71 -2.18 -10.30
C THR A 142 -5.76 -0.65 -10.30
N LYS A 143 -5.20 0.00 -11.33
CA LYS A 143 -5.29 1.46 -11.49
C LYS A 143 -6.74 1.94 -11.53
N ASN A 144 -7.58 1.30 -12.35
CA ASN A 144 -9.00 1.65 -12.47
C ASN A 144 -9.75 1.47 -11.14
N GLN A 145 -9.43 0.42 -10.39
CA GLN A 145 -10.02 0.19 -9.07
C GLN A 145 -9.62 1.28 -8.07
N ILE A 146 -8.33 1.61 -8.01
CA ILE A 146 -7.82 2.69 -7.14
C ILE A 146 -8.50 4.02 -7.50
N ILE A 147 -8.60 4.36 -8.78
CA ILE A 147 -9.28 5.60 -9.23
C ILE A 147 -10.74 5.58 -8.82
N ALA A 148 -11.45 4.46 -8.99
CA ALA A 148 -12.85 4.35 -8.60
C ALA A 148 -13.06 4.55 -7.09
N ASP A 149 -12.16 4.04 -6.27
CA ASP A 149 -12.20 4.22 -4.82
C ASP A 149 -11.80 5.63 -4.40
N LEU A 150 -10.81 6.24 -5.07
CA LEU A 150 -10.39 7.63 -4.84
C LEU A 150 -11.50 8.64 -5.15
N LYS A 151 -12.31 8.41 -6.17
CA LYS A 151 -13.42 9.30 -6.55
C LYS A 151 -14.41 9.58 -5.42
N LYS A 152 -14.46 8.77 -4.38
CA LYS A 152 -15.30 8.98 -3.19
C LYS A 152 -14.81 10.13 -2.30
N TYR A 153 -13.52 10.48 -2.43
CA TYR A 153 -12.82 11.45 -1.58
C TYR A 153 -12.43 12.72 -2.33
N VAL A 154 -12.46 12.68 -3.66
CA VAL A 154 -12.00 13.78 -4.52
C VAL A 154 -13.10 14.81 -4.73
N ILE A 155 -12.71 16.08 -4.85
CA ILE A 155 -13.62 17.18 -5.19
C ILE A 155 -14.13 17.01 -6.64
N ALA A 156 -15.39 17.26 -6.87
CA ALA A 156 -16.08 17.00 -8.14
C ALA A 156 -15.45 17.65 -9.40
N SER A 157 -14.63 18.70 -9.23
CA SER A 157 -13.97 19.39 -10.34
C SER A 157 -12.55 18.91 -10.64
N ILE A 158 -12.02 17.96 -9.86
CA ILE A 158 -10.66 17.45 -10.02
C ILE A 158 -10.73 15.99 -10.46
N GLU A 159 -9.94 15.65 -11.47
CA GLU A 159 -9.83 14.27 -11.99
C GLU A 159 -8.47 13.67 -11.61
N PRO A 160 -8.44 12.63 -10.77
CA PRO A 160 -7.20 11.94 -10.44
C PRO A 160 -6.80 10.99 -11.58
N GLU A 161 -5.53 11.02 -11.95
CA GLU A 161 -4.93 10.16 -12.96
C GLU A 161 -3.72 9.42 -12.39
N LEU A 162 -3.67 8.08 -12.52
CA LEU A 162 -2.53 7.28 -12.12
C LEU A 162 -1.54 7.11 -13.27
N VAL A 163 -0.32 7.56 -13.04
CA VAL A 163 0.79 7.48 -13.98
C VAL A 163 1.81 6.45 -13.50
N ASP A 164 2.45 5.75 -14.41
CA ASP A 164 3.51 4.81 -14.08
C ASP A 164 4.78 5.53 -13.64
N PRO A 165 5.49 5.03 -12.61
CA PRO A 165 6.76 5.60 -12.19
C PRO A 165 7.83 5.45 -13.27
N SER A 166 8.65 6.48 -13.47
CA SER A 166 9.88 6.36 -14.24
C SER A 166 10.98 5.82 -13.33
N ILE A 167 11.44 4.61 -13.60
CA ILE A 167 12.43 3.92 -12.78
C ILE A 167 13.81 4.09 -13.42
N LEU A 168 14.74 4.69 -12.67
CA LEU A 168 16.14 4.76 -13.05
C LEU A 168 16.90 3.60 -12.41
N PHE A 169 17.45 2.73 -13.25
CA PHE A 169 18.34 1.66 -12.80
C PHE A 169 19.80 2.16 -12.82
N VAL A 170 20.45 2.05 -11.66
CA VAL A 170 21.87 2.42 -11.51
C VAL A 170 22.69 1.15 -11.38
N GLU A 171 23.61 0.94 -12.33
CA GLU A 171 24.57 -0.16 -12.26
C GLU A 171 25.92 0.38 -11.77
N LEU A 172 26.47 -0.22 -10.71
CA LEU A 172 27.74 0.14 -10.14
C LEU A 172 28.79 -0.93 -10.44
N THR A 173 29.81 -0.57 -11.21
CA THR A 173 31.00 -1.41 -11.43
C THR A 173 32.18 -0.84 -10.64
N SER A 174 32.67 -1.60 -9.66
CA SER A 174 33.77 -1.17 -8.79
C SER A 174 34.96 -2.12 -8.87
N LYS A 175 36.17 -1.58 -8.89
CA LYS A 175 37.43 -2.31 -8.84
C LYS A 175 38.08 -2.11 -7.48
N ILE A 176 38.33 -3.20 -6.76
CA ILE A 176 38.89 -3.16 -5.41
C ILE A 176 40.32 -3.69 -5.46
N TYR A 177 41.25 -2.87 -4.97
CA TYR A 177 42.66 -3.24 -4.82
C TYR A 177 42.94 -3.52 -3.35
N TYR A 178 43.53 -4.68 -3.03
CA TYR A 178 43.93 -5.05 -1.69
C TYR A 178 45.29 -5.69 -1.67
N ASN A 179 45.97 -5.64 -0.52
CA ASN A 179 47.26 -6.29 -0.32
C ASN A 179 47.07 -7.67 0.34
N GLY A 180 47.23 -8.73 -0.43
CA GLY A 180 47.11 -10.11 0.04
C GLY A 180 48.14 -10.54 1.10
N GLY A 181 49.21 -9.76 1.28
CA GLY A 181 50.21 -10.02 2.34
C GLY A 181 49.83 -9.43 3.73
N ILE A 182 48.85 -8.53 3.76
CA ILE A 182 48.39 -7.86 5.00
C ILE A 182 47.05 -8.45 5.47
N THR A 183 46.23 -8.91 4.56
CA THR A 183 44.90 -9.46 4.90
C THR A 183 44.91 -10.99 4.89
N ASN A 184 44.30 -11.60 5.91
CA ASN A 184 44.07 -13.04 5.99
C ASN A 184 42.77 -13.49 5.29
N GLN A 185 42.08 -12.56 4.58
CA GLN A 185 40.82 -12.83 3.91
C GLN A 185 41.04 -13.27 2.46
N THR A 186 40.24 -14.19 2.00
CA THR A 186 40.21 -14.61 0.60
C THR A 186 39.56 -13.54 -0.29
N THR A 187 39.85 -13.53 -1.58
CA THR A 187 39.23 -12.62 -2.56
C THR A 187 37.70 -12.66 -2.50
N GLY A 188 37.11 -13.86 -2.31
CA GLY A 188 35.66 -14.03 -2.17
C GLY A 188 35.12 -13.32 -0.94
N GLN A 189 35.77 -13.51 0.21
CA GLN A 189 35.35 -12.86 1.46
C GLN A 189 35.42 -11.32 1.40
N ILE A 190 36.46 -10.78 0.73
CA ILE A 190 36.59 -9.33 0.52
C ILE A 190 35.47 -8.83 -0.38
N ARG A 191 35.20 -9.54 -1.48
CA ARG A 191 34.09 -9.19 -2.40
C ARG A 191 32.76 -9.18 -1.67
N ASP A 192 32.45 -10.23 -0.94
CA ASP A 192 31.16 -10.36 -0.24
C ASP A 192 30.99 -9.30 0.86
N LYS A 193 32.09 -8.93 1.54
CA LYS A 193 32.10 -7.84 2.52
C LYS A 193 31.83 -6.46 1.87
N VAL A 194 32.37 -6.22 0.70
CA VAL A 194 32.13 -4.96 -0.04
C VAL A 194 30.70 -4.92 -0.55
N ILE A 195 30.20 -6.02 -1.13
CA ILE A 195 28.80 -6.10 -1.57
C ILE A 195 27.85 -5.84 -0.40
N SER A 196 28.06 -6.49 0.75
CA SER A 196 27.21 -6.27 1.92
C SER A 196 27.30 -4.83 2.47
N SER A 197 28.49 -4.19 2.40
CA SER A 197 28.63 -2.81 2.82
C SER A 197 27.91 -1.82 1.89
N VAL A 198 27.97 -2.06 0.58
CA VAL A 198 27.25 -1.25 -0.42
C VAL A 198 25.73 -1.47 -0.24
N GLN A 199 25.29 -2.70 -0.07
CA GLN A 199 23.88 -3.01 0.15
C GLN A 199 23.35 -2.33 1.42
N SER A 200 24.08 -2.43 2.54
CA SER A 200 23.72 -1.75 3.79
C SER A 200 23.66 -0.23 3.64
N TYR A 201 24.52 0.37 2.82
CA TYR A 201 24.46 1.79 2.55
C TYR A 201 23.22 2.18 1.74
N ILE A 202 22.87 1.39 0.73
CA ILE A 202 21.64 1.59 -0.07
C ILE A 202 20.41 1.49 0.83
N ASP A 203 20.32 0.41 1.62
CA ASP A 203 19.18 0.18 2.53
C ASP A 203 19.02 1.30 3.58
N THR A 204 20.12 1.95 3.97
CA THR A 204 20.08 3.08 4.92
C THR A 204 19.67 4.39 4.23
N SER A 205 20.08 4.59 2.99
CA SER A 205 19.75 5.82 2.24
C SER A 205 18.30 5.86 1.74
N ASP A 206 17.65 4.70 1.59
CA ASP A 206 16.23 4.61 1.23
C ASP A 206 15.28 4.94 2.41
N THR A 207 15.82 5.17 3.61
CA THR A 207 15.04 5.46 4.83
C THR A 207 15.06 6.93 5.27
N GLU A 208 15.79 7.80 4.60
CA GLU A 208 15.80 9.25 4.79
C GLU A 208 14.95 9.97 3.74
#